data_67fdd6650a61000f66538b103cd70895
#
_entry.id   67fdd6650a61000f66538b103cd70895
#
_cell.length_a   1.000
_cell.length_b   1.000
_cell.length_c   1.000
_cell.angle_alpha   90.00
_cell.angle_beta   90.00
_cell.angle_gamma   90.00
#
_symmetry.space_group_name_H-M   'P 1'
#
loop_
_entity.id
_entity.type
_entity.pdbx_description
1 polymer ?
#
loop_
_entity_poly.entity_id
_entity_poly.type
_entity_poly.pdbx_seq_one_letter_code
_entity_poly.pdbx_strand_id
1 'polypeptide(L)'
;MKPQNILYIMSDEHNSKMLGCYGHSHVKTPNLDKLAAQGTRFTSAYTNSSICIPARAAFATGRYTHETKYWDNAMPYDGEVKGWGHRLIDEGMRVESIGKLHYRAEDLPTGFSKQAIPMHVMGGLGQIWGSIRDPLPDERPSRMLNEIGPGESNYNRYDRDIADKACSWLQDASDITDDQPWVLYLGFVAPHFPLVVPQEYYDMYPIEDLPPRMLDPEKGYVRHPWLQRMDDFQQVDRHLTEEQKLMGVAAYFGLCTYVDAQIGRVLDALAATGLDANTRVVYTSDHGDNVGKRGMWGKSNLYEEGAAVPLIIAGDGVPAGKVCQTPVSLLDSYQTILDCVGVEPNEEEQTLPGASWFDIANADDDDERVVFAEYHAASSPSGAFMIRKGRYKFIYYIGYESELYDLVADPEESTNIAADPANAGIMAEYEQYLRDICDPEATDRDAKDMQNALIAKHGGREKAIHIGPKAATPVPGQAEE
;
A
#
# COMPACT_ATOMS: atom_id res chain seq x y z
N MET A 1 24.09 -12.29 0.75
CA MET A 1 23.50 -13.66 0.54
C MET A 1 23.84 -14.18 -0.85
N LYS A 2 23.58 -15.49 -1.17
CA LYS A 2 23.72 -15.97 -2.57
C LYS A 2 22.65 -15.27 -3.44
N PRO A 3 23.02 -14.73 -4.62
CA PRO A 3 22.05 -14.15 -5.55
C PRO A 3 20.95 -15.14 -5.94
N GLN A 4 19.70 -14.69 -5.92
CA GLN A 4 18.52 -15.48 -6.27
C GLN A 4 17.51 -14.66 -7.05
N ASN A 5 16.61 -15.32 -7.74
CA ASN A 5 15.42 -14.70 -8.32
C ASN A 5 14.54 -14.08 -7.24
N ILE A 6 13.75 -13.08 -7.60
CA ILE A 6 12.72 -12.57 -6.72
C ILE A 6 11.35 -12.54 -7.41
N LEU A 7 10.38 -13.18 -6.77
CA LEU A 7 8.96 -13.02 -7.08
C LEU A 7 8.38 -12.02 -6.08
N TYR A 8 8.14 -10.78 -6.54
CA TYR A 8 7.60 -9.70 -5.72
C TYR A 8 6.10 -9.56 -6.00
N ILE A 9 5.26 -9.88 -5.03
CA ILE A 9 3.80 -9.86 -5.12
C ILE A 9 3.27 -8.68 -4.29
N MET A 10 2.62 -7.73 -4.94
CA MET A 10 1.96 -6.60 -4.29
C MET A 10 0.47 -6.62 -4.59
N SER A 11 -0.36 -6.69 -3.56
CA SER A 11 -1.79 -6.42 -3.67
C SER A 11 -2.05 -4.91 -3.53
N ASP A 12 -3.28 -4.48 -3.78
CA ASP A 12 -3.71 -3.11 -3.61
C ASP A 12 -4.74 -3.03 -2.48
N GLU A 13 -4.46 -2.16 -1.50
CA GLU A 13 -5.41 -1.87 -0.41
C GLU A 13 -5.63 -3.04 0.58
N HIS A 14 -4.65 -3.96 0.75
CA HIS A 14 -4.76 -5.05 1.70
C HIS A 14 -4.35 -4.59 3.12
N ASN A 15 -5.32 -4.49 4.00
CA ASN A 15 -5.11 -4.16 5.41
C ASN A 15 -4.30 -5.26 6.11
N SER A 16 -3.21 -4.88 6.80
CA SER A 16 -2.30 -5.82 7.45
C SER A 16 -2.96 -6.74 8.48
N LYS A 17 -4.05 -6.29 9.10
CA LYS A 17 -4.81 -7.08 10.09
C LYS A 17 -5.75 -8.12 9.45
N MET A 18 -5.98 -8.07 8.11
CA MET A 18 -6.97 -8.91 7.43
C MET A 18 -6.36 -10.19 6.82
N LEU A 19 -5.50 -10.88 7.57
CA LEU A 19 -4.89 -12.16 7.24
C LEU A 19 -4.89 -13.10 8.45
N GLY A 20 -5.02 -14.42 8.20
CA GLY A 20 -4.98 -15.44 9.25
C GLY A 20 -3.66 -15.43 10.01
N CYS A 21 -2.52 -15.38 9.32
CA CYS A 21 -1.19 -15.32 9.94
C CYS A 21 -0.94 -14.06 10.79
N TYR A 22 -1.75 -12.98 10.62
CA TYR A 22 -1.73 -11.80 11.49
C TYR A 22 -2.76 -11.87 12.62
N GLY A 23 -3.46 -13.02 12.76
CA GLY A 23 -4.36 -13.29 13.88
C GLY A 23 -5.82 -12.92 13.63
N HIS A 24 -6.23 -12.58 12.40
CA HIS A 24 -7.63 -12.32 12.10
C HIS A 24 -8.47 -13.59 12.23
N SER A 25 -9.52 -13.56 13.07
CA SER A 25 -10.29 -14.74 13.40
C SER A 25 -11.29 -15.21 12.32
N HIS A 26 -11.64 -14.33 11.38
CA HIS A 26 -12.65 -14.61 10.35
C HIS A 26 -12.04 -14.74 8.94
N VAL A 27 -11.16 -13.81 8.54
CA VAL A 27 -10.58 -13.82 7.19
C VAL A 27 -9.71 -15.05 6.98
N LYS A 28 -9.88 -15.72 5.85
CA LYS A 28 -9.20 -16.98 5.51
C LYS A 28 -8.19 -16.73 4.38
N THR A 29 -6.91 -16.84 4.72
CA THR A 29 -5.78 -16.64 3.79
C THR A 29 -4.78 -17.80 3.84
N PRO A 30 -5.22 -19.04 3.55
CA PRO A 30 -4.41 -20.25 3.80
C PRO A 30 -3.11 -20.29 3.00
N ASN A 31 -3.03 -19.65 1.84
CA ASN A 31 -1.82 -19.63 1.01
C ASN A 31 -0.78 -18.66 1.58
N LEU A 32 -1.21 -17.47 1.99
CA LEU A 32 -0.35 -16.49 2.66
C LEU A 32 0.03 -16.94 4.06
N ASP A 33 -0.85 -17.63 4.78
CA ASP A 33 -0.54 -18.26 6.07
C ASP A 33 0.55 -19.33 5.92
N LYS A 34 0.48 -20.14 4.86
CA LYS A 34 1.52 -21.12 4.51
C LYS A 34 2.85 -20.44 4.15
N LEU A 35 2.80 -19.36 3.35
CA LEU A 35 4.00 -18.58 3.00
C LEU A 35 4.66 -18.00 4.27
N ALA A 36 3.88 -17.43 5.19
CA ALA A 36 4.38 -16.92 6.47
C ALA A 36 5.00 -18.00 7.35
N ALA A 37 4.43 -19.22 7.36
CA ALA A 37 5.00 -20.35 8.09
C ALA A 37 6.33 -20.84 7.48
N GLN A 38 6.54 -20.65 6.19
CA GLN A 38 7.77 -21.00 5.47
C GLN A 38 8.85 -19.90 5.50
N GLY A 39 8.50 -18.70 5.96
CA GLY A 39 9.38 -17.54 5.94
C GLY A 39 9.26 -16.66 7.18
N THR A 40 9.53 -15.39 7.01
CA THR A 40 9.43 -14.36 8.06
C THR A 40 8.26 -13.44 7.79
N ARG A 41 7.43 -13.20 8.80
CA ARG A 41 6.35 -12.22 8.80
C ARG A 41 6.74 -11.02 9.67
N PHE A 42 6.56 -9.81 9.14
CA PHE A 42 6.82 -8.56 9.87
C PHE A 42 5.52 -8.02 10.49
N THR A 43 5.53 -7.68 11.76
CA THR A 43 4.34 -7.18 12.47
C THR A 43 4.13 -5.67 12.33
N SER A 44 5.17 -4.94 11.90
CA SER A 44 5.22 -3.48 11.88
C SER A 44 5.79 -2.98 10.55
N ALA A 45 5.10 -3.31 9.44
CA ALA A 45 5.46 -2.86 8.10
C ALA A 45 4.52 -1.72 7.65
N TYR A 46 5.08 -0.66 7.08
CA TYR A 46 4.33 0.55 6.74
C TYR A 46 4.60 1.02 5.33
N THR A 47 3.55 1.52 4.66
CA THR A 47 3.69 2.31 3.44
C THR A 47 4.27 3.68 3.75
N ASN A 48 4.98 4.27 2.79
CA ASN A 48 5.45 5.65 2.92
C ASN A 48 4.31 6.67 2.72
N SER A 49 3.28 6.32 1.95
CA SER A 49 2.09 7.15 1.78
C SER A 49 0.87 6.25 1.57
N SER A 50 -0.20 6.49 2.32
CA SER A 50 -1.41 5.65 2.30
C SER A 50 -2.33 5.95 1.10
N ILE A 51 -1.74 5.96 -0.11
CA ILE A 51 -2.47 6.06 -1.39
C ILE A 51 -1.61 5.50 -2.54
N CYS A 52 -2.23 4.85 -3.51
CA CYS A 52 -1.58 3.98 -4.50
C CYS A 52 -0.38 4.61 -5.23
N ILE A 53 -0.55 5.78 -5.90
CA ILE A 53 0.50 6.33 -6.77
C ILE A 53 1.72 6.78 -5.97
N PRO A 54 1.62 7.59 -4.91
CA PRO A 54 2.77 7.93 -4.07
C PRO A 54 3.44 6.70 -3.43
N ALA A 55 2.66 5.73 -2.93
CA ALA A 55 3.21 4.50 -2.36
C ALA A 55 4.03 3.71 -3.39
N ARG A 56 3.51 3.58 -4.62
CA ARG A 56 4.18 2.84 -5.72
C ARG A 56 5.37 3.61 -6.28
N ALA A 57 5.35 4.94 -6.28
CA ALA A 57 6.51 5.76 -6.62
C ALA A 57 7.63 5.62 -5.56
N ALA A 58 7.26 5.64 -4.27
CA ALA A 58 8.20 5.41 -3.16
C ALA A 58 8.80 3.99 -3.21
N PHE A 59 7.98 2.96 -3.48
CA PHE A 59 8.44 1.59 -3.74
C PHE A 59 9.46 1.53 -4.89
N ALA A 60 9.18 2.20 -6.02
CA ALA A 60 10.07 2.18 -7.17
C ALA A 60 11.40 2.87 -6.90
N THR A 61 11.39 4.00 -6.19
CA THR A 61 12.54 4.90 -6.05
C THR A 61 13.34 4.71 -4.76
N GLY A 62 12.77 4.06 -3.73
CA GLY A 62 13.38 3.97 -2.39
C GLY A 62 13.45 5.32 -1.67
N ARG A 63 12.70 6.33 -2.13
CA ARG A 63 12.74 7.72 -1.63
C ARG A 63 11.40 8.14 -1.06
N TYR A 64 11.44 9.06 -0.12
CA TYR A 64 10.24 9.66 0.45
C TYR A 64 9.44 10.46 -0.59
N THR A 65 8.14 10.60 -0.37
CA THR A 65 7.25 11.34 -1.27
C THR A 65 7.67 12.81 -1.40
N HIS A 66 8.10 13.45 -0.29
CA HIS A 66 8.56 14.83 -0.30
C HIS A 66 9.87 15.04 -1.07
N GLU A 67 10.70 14.01 -1.25
CA GLU A 67 11.92 14.08 -2.07
C GLU A 67 11.60 13.95 -3.55
N THR A 68 10.70 12.99 -3.90
CA THR A 68 10.34 12.68 -5.30
C THR A 68 9.25 13.59 -5.86
N LYS A 69 8.43 14.17 -4.96
CA LYS A 69 7.30 15.06 -5.28
C LYS A 69 6.16 14.42 -6.07
N TYR A 70 6.05 13.07 -6.05
CA TYR A 70 4.86 12.35 -6.52
C TYR A 70 3.78 12.40 -5.43
N TRP A 71 3.18 13.59 -5.22
CA TRP A 71 2.40 13.94 -4.04
C TRP A 71 1.06 13.22 -3.91
N ASP A 72 0.43 12.93 -5.04
CA ASP A 72 -0.92 12.39 -5.08
C ASP A 72 -1.20 11.58 -6.36
N ASN A 73 -2.42 11.06 -6.47
CA ASN A 73 -2.83 10.27 -7.63
C ASN A 73 -2.98 11.08 -8.94
N ALA A 74 -2.70 12.38 -8.95
CA ALA A 74 -2.60 13.19 -10.15
C ALA A 74 -1.16 13.33 -10.68
N MET A 75 -0.18 12.81 -9.95
CA MET A 75 1.25 12.91 -10.26
C MET A 75 1.89 11.51 -10.33
N PRO A 76 1.53 10.71 -11.36
CA PRO A 76 2.01 9.35 -11.48
C PRO A 76 3.50 9.27 -11.80
N TYR A 77 4.16 8.24 -11.26
CA TYR A 77 5.56 7.92 -11.53
C TYR A 77 5.80 7.75 -13.04
N ASP A 78 6.82 8.42 -13.55
CA ASP A 78 7.17 8.51 -14.99
C ASP A 78 8.59 8.07 -15.30
N GLY A 79 9.36 7.63 -14.30
CA GLY A 79 10.73 7.17 -14.46
C GLY A 79 11.77 8.28 -14.50
N GLU A 80 11.42 9.57 -14.30
CA GLU A 80 12.39 10.65 -14.20
C GLU A 80 13.31 10.45 -12.99
N VAL A 81 12.75 10.15 -11.83
CA VAL A 81 13.52 9.70 -10.67
C VAL A 81 13.83 8.21 -10.87
N LYS A 82 15.10 7.86 -10.97
CA LYS A 82 15.50 6.47 -11.20
C LYS A 82 15.19 5.58 -10.00
N GLY A 83 14.68 4.39 -10.28
CA GLY A 83 14.33 3.39 -9.29
C GLY A 83 15.14 2.11 -9.41
N TRP A 84 14.92 1.16 -8.51
CA TRP A 84 15.60 -0.12 -8.46
C TRP A 84 15.56 -0.90 -9.80
N GLY A 85 14.44 -0.79 -10.53
CA GLY A 85 14.31 -1.47 -11.82
C GLY A 85 15.25 -0.92 -12.90
N HIS A 86 15.49 0.41 -12.92
CA HIS A 86 16.48 1.01 -13.83
C HIS A 86 17.87 0.50 -13.50
N ARG A 87 18.21 0.47 -12.21
CA ARG A 87 19.51 -0.02 -11.74
C ARG A 87 19.77 -1.45 -12.21
N LEU A 88 18.77 -2.32 -12.10
CA LEU A 88 18.91 -3.72 -12.50
C LEU A 88 18.94 -3.91 -14.02
N ILE A 89 18.21 -3.10 -14.78
CA ILE A 89 18.29 -3.11 -16.25
C ILE A 89 19.67 -2.65 -16.73
N ASP A 90 20.27 -1.65 -16.09
CA ASP A 90 21.63 -1.17 -16.38
C ASP A 90 22.69 -2.26 -16.11
N GLU A 91 22.41 -3.20 -15.17
CA GLU A 91 23.21 -4.42 -14.95
C GLU A 91 22.88 -5.57 -15.94
N GLY A 92 21.97 -5.33 -16.88
CA GLY A 92 21.57 -6.32 -17.88
C GLY A 92 20.60 -7.39 -17.37
N MET A 93 19.98 -7.19 -16.20
CA MET A 93 19.07 -8.15 -15.61
C MET A 93 17.68 -8.13 -16.24
N ARG A 94 17.02 -9.28 -16.20
CA ARG A 94 15.61 -9.42 -16.59
C ARG A 94 14.69 -8.92 -15.48
N VAL A 95 14.02 -7.79 -15.74
CA VAL A 95 13.08 -7.14 -14.80
C VAL A 95 11.73 -7.00 -15.49
N GLU A 96 10.76 -7.81 -15.10
CA GLU A 96 9.45 -7.84 -15.75
C GLU A 96 8.30 -7.62 -14.75
N SER A 97 7.17 -7.11 -15.25
CA SER A 97 5.97 -6.92 -14.45
C SER A 97 4.75 -7.50 -15.12
N ILE A 98 3.79 -7.95 -14.30
CA ILE A 98 2.47 -8.40 -14.70
C ILE A 98 1.43 -7.71 -13.82
N GLY A 99 0.48 -6.99 -14.41
CA GLY A 99 -0.61 -6.40 -13.66
C GLY A 99 -0.41 -4.93 -13.29
N LYS A 100 -0.98 -4.52 -12.15
CA LYS A 100 -1.09 -3.12 -11.74
C LYS A 100 0.26 -2.52 -11.34
N LEU A 101 0.70 -1.51 -12.05
CA LEU A 101 1.82 -0.63 -11.70
C LEU A 101 1.32 0.75 -11.22
N HIS A 102 0.26 1.26 -11.83
CA HIS A 102 -0.32 2.58 -11.58
C HIS A 102 0.66 3.72 -11.83
N TYR A 103 1.57 3.51 -12.78
CA TYR A 103 2.51 4.50 -13.29
C TYR A 103 1.87 5.33 -14.40
N ARG A 104 2.60 6.26 -14.97
CA ARG A 104 2.07 7.23 -15.92
C ARG A 104 1.67 6.61 -17.26
N ALA A 105 2.54 5.79 -17.86
CA ALA A 105 2.29 5.12 -19.14
C ALA A 105 3.26 3.97 -19.36
N GLU A 106 2.87 3.02 -20.23
CA GLU A 106 3.66 1.83 -20.55
C GLU A 106 4.90 2.13 -21.38
N ASP A 107 4.84 3.16 -22.25
CA ASP A 107 5.91 3.56 -23.15
C ASP A 107 7.04 4.37 -22.48
N LEU A 108 6.89 4.69 -21.20
CA LEU A 108 7.91 5.38 -20.42
C LEU A 108 8.90 4.39 -19.80
N PRO A 109 10.20 4.76 -19.74
CA PRO A 109 11.22 3.90 -19.12
C PRO A 109 11.11 3.92 -17.60
N THR A 110 10.21 3.11 -17.03
CA THR A 110 9.92 3.08 -15.62
C THR A 110 10.61 1.94 -14.85
N GLY A 111 11.64 1.33 -15.45
CA GLY A 111 12.46 0.30 -14.80
C GLY A 111 11.97 -1.13 -15.02
N PHE A 112 11.14 -1.38 -16.02
CA PHE A 112 10.76 -2.73 -16.44
C PHE A 112 11.14 -2.96 -17.92
N SER A 113 11.85 -4.06 -18.21
CA SER A 113 12.20 -4.45 -19.56
C SER A 113 11.01 -4.96 -20.36
N LYS A 114 9.98 -5.48 -19.65
CA LYS A 114 8.71 -5.91 -20.23
C LYS A 114 7.59 -5.76 -19.19
N GLN A 115 6.45 -5.31 -19.67
CA GLN A 115 5.22 -5.20 -18.89
C GLN A 115 4.12 -6.02 -19.57
N ALA A 116 3.46 -6.90 -18.82
CA ALA A 116 2.35 -7.70 -19.33
C ALA A 116 1.05 -7.21 -18.70
N ILE A 117 0.05 -6.93 -19.56
CA ILE A 117 -1.26 -6.38 -19.12
C ILE A 117 -1.14 -5.26 -18.08
N PRO A 118 -0.27 -4.25 -18.26
CA PRO A 118 -0.04 -3.26 -17.23
C PRO A 118 -1.26 -2.36 -17.02
N MET A 119 -1.65 -2.13 -15.74
CA MET A 119 -2.63 -1.11 -15.39
C MET A 119 -1.90 0.15 -14.96
N HIS A 120 -1.96 1.17 -15.82
CA HIS A 120 -1.45 2.53 -15.61
C HIS A 120 -2.60 3.51 -15.37
N VAL A 121 -2.26 4.77 -15.03
CA VAL A 121 -3.27 5.83 -15.01
C VAL A 121 -3.81 6.08 -16.41
N MET A 122 -5.10 6.33 -16.49
CA MET A 122 -5.76 6.54 -17.78
C MET A 122 -5.28 7.83 -18.45
N GLY A 123 -4.83 7.71 -19.72
CA GLY A 123 -4.34 8.83 -20.51
C GLY A 123 -3.12 9.57 -19.93
N GLY A 124 -2.39 8.95 -19.01
CA GLY A 124 -1.25 9.57 -18.29
C GLY A 124 -1.66 10.67 -17.32
N LEU A 125 -2.97 10.84 -17.10
CA LEU A 125 -3.57 11.80 -16.17
C LEU A 125 -4.26 11.02 -15.06
N GLY A 126 -3.83 11.25 -13.83
CA GLY A 126 -4.48 10.66 -12.67
C GLY A 126 -5.70 11.46 -12.20
N GLN A 127 -5.94 11.42 -10.90
CA GLN A 127 -7.07 12.07 -10.25
C GLN A 127 -6.80 13.56 -9.98
N ILE A 128 -6.84 14.43 -10.99
CA ILE A 128 -6.55 15.88 -10.85
C ILE A 128 -7.45 16.53 -9.78
N TRP A 129 -8.71 16.08 -9.64
CA TRP A 129 -9.59 16.52 -8.58
C TRP A 129 -9.01 16.26 -7.17
N GLY A 130 -8.18 15.23 -7.01
CA GLY A 130 -7.55 14.87 -5.74
C GLY A 130 -6.48 15.85 -5.29
N SER A 131 -5.93 16.66 -6.21
CA SER A 131 -4.99 17.74 -5.88
C SER A 131 -5.68 19.00 -5.33
N ILE A 132 -7.03 19.08 -5.35
CA ILE A 132 -7.76 20.25 -4.86
C ILE A 132 -7.91 20.18 -3.35
N ARG A 133 -6.91 20.69 -2.62
CA ARG A 133 -6.84 20.68 -1.14
C ARG A 133 -6.66 22.05 -0.49
N ASP A 134 -6.35 23.10 -1.27
CA ASP A 134 -6.04 24.42 -0.74
C ASP A 134 -6.95 25.51 -1.33
N PRO A 135 -8.07 25.81 -0.66
CA PRO A 135 -8.69 25.03 0.42
C PRO A 135 -9.37 23.75 -0.08
N LEU A 136 -9.51 22.76 0.80
CA LEU A 136 -10.32 21.58 0.48
C LEU A 136 -11.78 22.00 0.29
N PRO A 137 -12.49 21.56 -0.80
CA PRO A 137 -13.92 21.85 -1.01
C PRO A 137 -14.77 21.33 0.16
N ASP A 138 -15.97 21.90 0.33
CA ASP A 138 -16.86 21.51 1.44
C ASP A 138 -17.24 20.04 1.34
N GLU A 139 -17.66 19.60 0.14
CA GLU A 139 -18.06 18.23 -0.09
C GLU A 139 -17.72 17.75 -1.52
N ARG A 140 -17.46 16.49 -1.66
CA ARG A 140 -17.44 15.70 -2.90
C ARG A 140 -17.75 14.26 -2.55
N PRO A 141 -19.03 13.87 -2.48
CA PRO A 141 -19.43 12.52 -2.09
C PRO A 141 -18.73 11.46 -2.93
N SER A 142 -18.11 10.52 -2.25
CA SER A 142 -17.38 9.42 -2.88
C SER A 142 -18.34 8.38 -3.45
N ARG A 143 -17.96 7.78 -4.58
CA ARG A 143 -18.68 6.66 -5.21
C ARG A 143 -18.03 5.31 -4.96
N MET A 144 -17.07 5.27 -4.07
CA MET A 144 -16.26 4.07 -3.74
C MET A 144 -17.13 2.84 -3.42
N LEU A 145 -18.23 3.02 -2.70
CA LEU A 145 -19.12 1.96 -2.26
C LEU A 145 -20.47 1.93 -3.01
N ASN A 146 -20.51 2.43 -4.24
CA ASN A 146 -21.75 2.32 -5.05
C ASN A 146 -22.05 0.87 -5.47
N GLU A 147 -20.99 0.04 -5.57
CA GLU A 147 -21.09 -1.38 -5.92
C GLU A 147 -20.45 -2.19 -4.79
N ILE A 148 -21.27 -2.95 -4.06
CA ILE A 148 -20.87 -3.79 -2.93
C ILE A 148 -21.65 -5.10 -2.92
N GLY A 149 -20.99 -6.19 -2.49
CA GLY A 149 -21.60 -7.50 -2.28
C GLY A 149 -21.16 -8.55 -3.26
N PRO A 150 -21.96 -9.63 -3.43
CA PRO A 150 -21.60 -10.71 -4.33
C PRO A 150 -21.75 -10.32 -5.79
N GLY A 151 -20.84 -10.77 -6.63
CA GLY A 151 -20.85 -10.49 -8.07
C GLY A 151 -19.49 -10.71 -8.72
N GLU A 152 -19.36 -10.24 -9.93
CA GLU A 152 -18.16 -10.35 -10.75
C GLU A 152 -17.75 -8.97 -11.26
N SER A 153 -16.69 -8.40 -10.70
CA SER A 153 -16.13 -7.13 -11.17
C SER A 153 -15.08 -7.32 -12.27
N ASN A 154 -14.77 -6.23 -12.97
CA ASN A 154 -13.66 -6.24 -13.92
C ASN A 154 -12.31 -6.48 -13.21
N TYR A 155 -12.17 -6.05 -11.95
CA TYR A 155 -10.98 -6.30 -11.15
C TYR A 155 -10.80 -7.78 -10.81
N ASN A 156 -11.89 -8.50 -10.50
CA ASN A 156 -11.79 -9.95 -10.27
C ASN A 156 -11.31 -10.69 -11.53
N ARG A 157 -11.79 -10.31 -12.72
CA ARG A 157 -11.32 -10.91 -13.99
C ARG A 157 -9.86 -10.59 -14.23
N TYR A 158 -9.48 -9.34 -14.02
CA TYR A 158 -8.10 -8.89 -14.21
C TYR A 158 -7.12 -9.58 -13.27
N ASP A 159 -7.48 -9.80 -12.00
CA ASP A 159 -6.63 -10.55 -11.07
C ASP A 159 -6.46 -12.02 -11.48
N ARG A 160 -7.50 -12.65 -12.05
CA ARG A 160 -7.35 -13.98 -12.66
C ARG A 160 -6.41 -13.96 -13.86
N ASP A 161 -6.53 -12.97 -14.73
CA ASP A 161 -5.64 -12.81 -15.88
C ASP A 161 -4.16 -12.58 -15.44
N ILE A 162 -3.94 -11.85 -14.35
CA ILE A 162 -2.61 -11.69 -13.74
C ILE A 162 -2.07 -13.05 -13.29
N ALA A 163 -2.86 -13.82 -12.54
CA ALA A 163 -2.44 -15.13 -12.07
C ALA A 163 -2.16 -16.11 -13.24
N ASP A 164 -3.01 -16.13 -14.27
CA ASP A 164 -2.83 -16.98 -15.47
C ASP A 164 -1.54 -16.62 -16.21
N LYS A 165 -1.27 -15.33 -16.40
CA LYS A 165 -0.04 -14.88 -17.05
C LYS A 165 1.19 -15.13 -16.20
N ALA A 166 1.11 -15.00 -14.88
CA ALA A 166 2.20 -15.32 -13.97
C ALA A 166 2.55 -16.81 -14.01
N CYS A 167 1.54 -17.69 -13.98
CA CYS A 167 1.75 -19.14 -14.11
C CYS A 167 2.42 -19.48 -15.45
N SER A 168 1.95 -18.90 -16.57
CA SER A 168 2.56 -19.10 -17.88
C SER A 168 3.99 -18.57 -17.94
N TRP A 169 4.25 -17.38 -17.37
CA TRP A 169 5.58 -16.79 -17.30
C TRP A 169 6.57 -17.67 -16.53
N LEU A 170 6.15 -18.23 -15.39
CA LEU A 170 6.97 -19.15 -14.60
C LEU A 170 7.29 -20.43 -15.35
N GLN A 171 6.33 -20.97 -16.12
CA GLN A 171 6.57 -22.13 -16.99
C GLN A 171 7.62 -21.81 -18.06
N ASP A 172 7.48 -20.67 -18.76
CA ASP A 172 8.45 -20.23 -19.77
C ASP A 172 9.83 -19.96 -19.14
N ALA A 173 9.87 -19.38 -17.95
CA ALA A 173 11.12 -19.08 -17.24
C ALA A 173 11.87 -20.34 -16.80
N SER A 174 11.19 -21.46 -16.55
CA SER A 174 11.82 -22.72 -16.16
C SER A 174 12.64 -23.34 -17.31
N ASP A 175 12.36 -22.99 -18.56
CA ASP A 175 13.09 -23.46 -19.74
C ASP A 175 14.34 -22.60 -20.05
N ILE A 176 14.52 -21.48 -19.33
CA ILE A 176 15.66 -20.58 -19.52
C ILE A 176 16.85 -21.08 -18.70
N THR A 177 17.97 -21.31 -19.36
CA THR A 177 19.23 -21.81 -18.76
C THR A 177 20.19 -20.68 -18.38
N ASP A 178 19.72 -19.43 -18.29
CA ASP A 178 20.54 -18.31 -17.85
C ASP A 178 20.73 -18.37 -16.32
N ASP A 179 21.98 -18.26 -15.88
CA ASP A 179 22.31 -18.27 -14.44
C ASP A 179 22.09 -16.90 -13.78
N GLN A 180 21.71 -15.85 -14.55
CA GLN A 180 21.46 -14.52 -14.02
C GLN A 180 20.10 -14.44 -13.34
N PRO A 181 20.02 -13.91 -12.11
CA PRO A 181 18.73 -13.73 -11.42
C PRO A 181 17.78 -12.82 -12.22
N TRP A 182 16.49 -13.10 -12.08
CA TRP A 182 15.41 -12.27 -12.61
C TRP A 182 14.54 -11.68 -11.49
N VAL A 183 13.87 -10.58 -11.81
CA VAL A 183 12.84 -9.95 -10.98
C VAL A 183 11.50 -10.03 -11.69
N LEU A 184 10.53 -10.69 -11.09
CA LEU A 184 9.14 -10.67 -11.52
C LEU A 184 8.29 -9.94 -10.49
N TYR A 185 7.72 -8.80 -10.88
CA TYR A 185 6.73 -8.07 -10.10
C TYR A 185 5.32 -8.44 -10.52
N LEU A 186 4.47 -8.81 -9.56
CA LEU A 186 3.04 -9.03 -9.76
C LEU A 186 2.23 -7.99 -8.99
N GLY A 187 1.41 -7.23 -9.69
CA GLY A 187 0.53 -6.22 -9.12
C GLY A 187 -0.94 -6.66 -9.17
N PHE A 188 -1.46 -7.29 -8.10
CA PHE A 188 -2.87 -7.59 -7.95
C PHE A 188 -3.67 -6.35 -7.55
N VAL A 189 -4.97 -6.34 -7.87
CA VAL A 189 -5.86 -5.22 -7.54
C VAL A 189 -6.69 -5.49 -6.28
N ALA A 190 -7.17 -6.71 -6.09
CA ALA A 190 -7.90 -7.05 -4.86
C ALA A 190 -6.98 -6.93 -3.62
N PRO A 191 -7.55 -6.50 -2.48
CA PRO A 191 -8.97 -6.25 -2.18
C PRO A 191 -9.48 -4.82 -2.42
N HIS A 192 -8.84 -4.00 -3.28
CA HIS A 192 -9.29 -2.64 -3.63
C HIS A 192 -10.75 -2.61 -4.12
N PHE A 193 -11.49 -1.56 -3.75
CA PHE A 193 -12.85 -1.36 -4.27
C PHE A 193 -12.92 -1.28 -5.82
N PRO A 194 -14.07 -1.61 -6.49
CA PRO A 194 -15.39 -1.86 -5.89
C PRO A 194 -15.40 -3.12 -5.03
N LEU A 195 -16.13 -3.08 -3.91
CA LEU A 195 -16.23 -4.21 -2.99
C LEU A 195 -17.20 -5.27 -3.52
N VAL A 196 -16.86 -5.80 -4.70
CA VAL A 196 -17.62 -6.83 -5.40
C VAL A 196 -16.75 -8.08 -5.54
N VAL A 197 -17.23 -9.19 -5.02
CA VAL A 197 -16.48 -10.45 -4.97
C VAL A 197 -17.33 -11.64 -5.48
N PRO A 198 -16.74 -12.66 -6.14
CA PRO A 198 -17.48 -13.83 -6.58
C PRO A 198 -18.26 -14.48 -5.44
N GLN A 199 -19.47 -14.97 -5.76
CA GLN A 199 -20.45 -15.46 -4.78
C GLN A 199 -19.85 -16.45 -3.79
N GLU A 200 -19.01 -17.38 -4.25
CA GLU A 200 -18.38 -18.42 -3.43
C GLU A 200 -17.50 -17.87 -2.31
N TYR A 201 -16.83 -16.72 -2.53
CA TYR A 201 -16.03 -16.07 -1.49
C TYR A 201 -16.89 -15.18 -0.59
N TYR A 202 -17.95 -14.56 -1.13
CA TYR A 202 -18.90 -13.78 -0.33
C TYR A 202 -19.63 -14.66 0.68
N ASP A 203 -20.11 -15.84 0.27
CA ASP A 203 -20.84 -16.79 1.11
C ASP A 203 -20.00 -17.37 2.28
N MET A 204 -18.67 -17.18 2.23
CA MET A 204 -17.80 -17.55 3.34
C MET A 204 -17.92 -16.62 4.57
N TYR A 205 -18.59 -15.48 4.42
CA TYR A 205 -18.69 -14.42 5.43
C TYR A 205 -20.12 -13.92 5.62
N PRO A 206 -21.02 -14.76 6.23
CA PRO A 206 -22.37 -14.33 6.55
C PRO A 206 -22.37 -13.07 7.41
N ILE A 207 -23.23 -12.09 7.07
CA ILE A 207 -23.23 -10.80 7.75
C ILE A 207 -23.56 -10.89 9.24
N GLU A 208 -24.36 -11.89 9.65
CA GLU A 208 -24.70 -12.19 11.04
C GLU A 208 -23.51 -12.68 11.89
N ASP A 209 -22.46 -13.18 11.27
CA ASP A 209 -21.25 -13.71 11.94
C ASP A 209 -20.09 -12.70 11.95
N LEU A 210 -20.26 -11.53 11.32
CA LEU A 210 -19.20 -10.53 11.24
C LEU A 210 -18.93 -9.87 12.59
N PRO A 211 -17.65 -9.52 12.88
CA PRO A 211 -17.34 -8.72 14.05
C PRO A 211 -17.97 -7.33 13.94
N PRO A 212 -18.35 -6.71 15.06
CA PRO A 212 -18.88 -5.36 15.05
C PRO A 212 -17.84 -4.36 14.54
N ARG A 213 -18.29 -3.37 13.76
CA ARG A 213 -17.42 -2.27 13.34
C ARG A 213 -16.90 -1.51 14.57
N MET A 214 -15.59 -1.27 14.58
CA MET A 214 -14.91 -0.63 15.71
C MET A 214 -14.86 0.89 15.56
N LEU A 215 -14.82 1.59 16.68
CA LEU A 215 -14.69 3.06 16.75
C LEU A 215 -15.73 3.77 15.89
N ASP A 216 -16.97 3.29 15.98
CA ASP A 216 -18.09 3.76 15.16
C ASP A 216 -18.58 5.14 15.65
N PRO A 217 -18.57 6.19 14.83
CA PRO A 217 -19.09 7.50 15.22
C PRO A 217 -20.56 7.49 15.57
N GLU A 218 -21.37 6.61 14.96
CA GLU A 218 -22.79 6.44 15.30
C GLU A 218 -22.99 5.84 16.71
N LYS A 219 -21.93 5.25 17.27
CA LYS A 219 -21.86 4.71 18.64
C LYS A 219 -21.06 5.58 19.60
N GLY A 220 -20.77 6.82 19.21
CA GLY A 220 -20.17 7.82 20.09
C GLY A 220 -18.64 7.98 19.97
N TYR A 221 -17.99 7.34 19.01
CA TYR A 221 -16.58 7.64 18.73
C TYR A 221 -16.45 9.06 18.15
N VAL A 222 -15.50 9.82 18.67
CA VAL A 222 -15.19 11.18 18.20
C VAL A 222 -13.93 11.13 17.37
N ARG A 223 -14.07 11.39 16.08
CA ARG A 223 -12.92 11.47 15.15
C ARG A 223 -12.04 12.66 15.48
N HIS A 224 -10.74 12.50 15.23
CA HIS A 224 -9.82 13.63 15.18
C HIS A 224 -10.33 14.69 14.16
N PRO A 225 -10.22 16.02 14.43
CA PRO A 225 -10.78 17.06 13.56
C PRO A 225 -10.26 17.01 12.11
N TRP A 226 -9.00 16.62 11.90
CA TRP A 226 -8.43 16.41 10.56
C TRP A 226 -9.17 15.28 9.81
N LEU A 227 -9.40 14.15 10.49
CA LEU A 227 -10.13 13.01 9.93
C LEU A 227 -11.61 13.34 9.72
N GLN A 228 -12.23 14.10 10.64
CA GLN A 228 -13.61 14.56 10.50
C GLN A 228 -13.77 15.45 9.25
N ARG A 229 -12.80 16.36 8.98
CA ARG A 229 -12.82 17.22 7.80
C ARG A 229 -12.71 16.40 6.50
N MET A 230 -11.94 15.32 6.52
CA MET A 230 -11.86 14.36 5.40
C MET A 230 -13.20 13.65 5.17
N ASP A 231 -13.84 13.16 6.23
CA ASP A 231 -15.16 12.52 6.16
C ASP A 231 -16.24 13.49 5.67
N ASP A 232 -16.21 14.77 6.11
CA ASP A 232 -17.12 15.80 5.65
C ASP A 232 -17.01 16.02 4.13
N PHE A 233 -15.80 15.91 3.59
CA PHE A 233 -15.58 16.01 2.15
C PHE A 233 -16.04 14.76 1.39
N GLN A 234 -15.68 13.55 1.85
CA GLN A 234 -15.92 12.30 1.12
C GLN A 234 -17.32 11.71 1.33
N GLN A 235 -17.85 11.81 2.53
CA GLN A 235 -19.19 11.33 2.95
C GLN A 235 -19.47 9.85 2.59
N VAL A 236 -18.48 8.97 2.60
CA VAL A 236 -18.61 7.58 2.12
C VAL A 236 -19.65 6.80 2.92
N ASP A 237 -19.55 6.84 4.26
CA ASP A 237 -20.37 6.03 5.18
C ASP A 237 -21.80 6.57 5.35
N ARG A 238 -22.00 7.88 5.11
CA ARG A 238 -23.26 8.61 5.46
C ARG A 238 -24.49 8.18 4.66
N HIS A 239 -24.26 7.61 3.47
CA HIS A 239 -25.34 7.23 2.55
C HIS A 239 -25.66 5.73 2.59
N LEU A 240 -24.95 4.97 3.41
CA LEU A 240 -25.10 3.53 3.51
C LEU A 240 -26.01 3.13 4.66
N THR A 241 -26.87 2.15 4.45
CA THR A 241 -27.56 1.47 5.54
C THR A 241 -26.60 0.58 6.32
N GLU A 242 -26.93 0.22 7.56
CA GLU A 242 -26.12 -0.73 8.34
C GLU A 242 -25.91 -2.06 7.64
N GLU A 243 -26.94 -2.56 6.95
CA GLU A 243 -26.82 -3.76 6.12
C GLU A 243 -25.79 -3.60 5.00
N GLN A 244 -25.82 -2.48 4.28
CA GLN A 244 -24.85 -2.17 3.22
C GLN A 244 -23.41 -2.05 3.76
N LYS A 245 -23.23 -1.45 4.94
CA LYS A 245 -21.94 -1.39 5.60
C LYS A 245 -21.41 -2.78 5.95
N LEU A 246 -22.25 -3.67 6.49
CA LEU A 246 -21.89 -5.06 6.76
C LEU A 246 -21.61 -5.85 5.48
N MET A 247 -22.41 -5.65 4.42
CA MET A 247 -22.13 -6.21 3.09
C MET A 247 -20.75 -5.79 2.57
N GLY A 248 -20.36 -4.53 2.78
CA GLY A 248 -19.04 -4.01 2.43
C GLY A 248 -17.92 -4.74 3.17
N VAL A 249 -18.08 -4.96 4.48
CA VAL A 249 -17.12 -5.72 5.30
C VAL A 249 -17.01 -7.17 4.82
N ALA A 250 -18.16 -7.85 4.58
CA ALA A 250 -18.20 -9.22 4.07
C ALA A 250 -17.49 -9.34 2.72
N ALA A 251 -17.78 -8.41 1.81
CA ALA A 251 -17.18 -8.38 0.47
C ALA A 251 -15.67 -8.13 0.53
N TYR A 252 -15.19 -7.24 1.42
CA TYR A 252 -13.76 -7.02 1.61
C TYR A 252 -13.06 -8.29 2.15
N PHE A 253 -13.64 -8.96 3.15
CA PHE A 253 -13.11 -10.24 3.65
C PHE A 253 -13.07 -11.30 2.53
N GLY A 254 -14.12 -11.36 1.72
CA GLY A 254 -14.17 -12.21 0.54
C GLY A 254 -13.09 -11.89 -0.49
N LEU A 255 -12.81 -10.60 -0.74
CA LEU A 255 -11.75 -10.15 -1.65
C LEU A 255 -10.35 -10.50 -1.11
N CYS A 256 -10.12 -10.44 0.20
CA CYS A 256 -8.88 -10.93 0.81
C CYS A 256 -8.67 -12.43 0.57
N THR A 257 -9.72 -13.24 0.75
CA THR A 257 -9.66 -14.68 0.47
C THR A 257 -9.52 -14.96 -1.03
N TYR A 258 -10.17 -14.15 -1.87
CA TYR A 258 -10.08 -14.26 -3.33
C TYR A 258 -8.65 -14.00 -3.82
N VAL A 259 -8.00 -12.91 -3.38
CA VAL A 259 -6.62 -12.63 -3.79
C VAL A 259 -5.63 -13.66 -3.25
N ASP A 260 -5.85 -14.15 -2.03
CA ASP A 260 -5.07 -15.27 -1.48
C ASP A 260 -5.14 -16.51 -2.37
N ALA A 261 -6.32 -16.84 -2.90
CA ALA A 261 -6.48 -17.95 -3.82
C ALA A 261 -5.74 -17.74 -5.15
N GLN A 262 -5.75 -16.51 -5.71
CA GLN A 262 -4.99 -16.21 -6.94
C GLN A 262 -3.47 -16.29 -6.69
N ILE A 263 -3.00 -15.78 -5.56
CA ILE A 263 -1.58 -15.89 -5.13
C ILE A 263 -1.20 -17.35 -4.94
N GLY A 264 -2.08 -18.17 -4.33
CA GLY A 264 -1.87 -19.61 -4.17
C GLY A 264 -1.57 -20.31 -5.48
N ARG A 265 -2.33 -19.99 -6.55
CA ARG A 265 -2.09 -20.54 -7.89
C ARG A 265 -0.68 -20.21 -8.42
N VAL A 266 -0.22 -18.99 -8.19
CA VAL A 266 1.12 -18.58 -8.61
C VAL A 266 2.21 -19.28 -7.81
N LEU A 267 2.04 -19.41 -6.48
CA LEU A 267 2.98 -20.12 -5.61
C LEU A 267 3.04 -21.62 -5.95
N ASP A 268 1.91 -22.23 -6.26
CA ASP A 268 1.85 -23.63 -6.71
C ASP A 268 2.56 -23.80 -8.08
N ALA A 269 2.41 -22.86 -9.02
CA ALA A 269 3.11 -22.87 -10.29
C ALA A 269 4.64 -22.69 -10.08
N LEU A 270 5.07 -21.79 -9.19
CA LEU A 270 6.47 -21.62 -8.83
C LEU A 270 7.08 -22.94 -8.32
N ALA A 271 6.38 -23.63 -7.42
CA ALA A 271 6.82 -24.92 -6.91
C ALA A 271 6.81 -26.02 -7.97
N ALA A 272 5.78 -26.07 -8.82
CA ALA A 272 5.66 -27.08 -9.88
C ALA A 272 6.75 -26.98 -10.95
N THR A 273 7.28 -25.77 -11.19
CA THR A 273 8.42 -25.54 -12.11
C THR A 273 9.78 -25.82 -11.48
N GLY A 274 9.85 -25.99 -10.14
CA GLY A 274 11.10 -26.16 -9.40
C GLY A 274 11.92 -24.87 -9.24
N LEU A 275 11.38 -23.75 -9.71
CA LEU A 275 12.04 -22.43 -9.58
C LEU A 275 12.08 -21.94 -8.13
N ASP A 276 11.18 -22.45 -7.27
CA ASP A 276 11.13 -22.15 -5.84
C ASP A 276 12.44 -22.42 -5.11
N ALA A 277 13.23 -23.40 -5.57
CA ALA A 277 14.55 -23.70 -5.01
C ALA A 277 15.57 -22.55 -5.14
N ASN A 278 15.37 -21.59 -6.06
CA ASN A 278 16.25 -20.46 -6.30
C ASN A 278 15.49 -19.13 -6.44
N THR A 279 14.34 -19.03 -5.79
CA THR A 279 13.50 -17.82 -5.83
C THR A 279 13.09 -17.44 -4.41
N ARG A 280 13.34 -16.17 -4.04
CA ARG A 280 12.73 -15.56 -2.85
C ARG A 280 11.41 -14.94 -3.22
N VAL A 281 10.44 -15.10 -2.34
CA VAL A 281 9.09 -14.55 -2.50
C VAL A 281 8.90 -13.42 -1.51
N VAL A 282 8.40 -12.29 -1.97
CA VAL A 282 7.92 -11.17 -1.15
C VAL A 282 6.44 -11.00 -1.40
N TYR A 283 5.66 -10.93 -0.33
CA TYR A 283 4.26 -10.50 -0.39
C TYR A 283 4.04 -9.25 0.45
N THR A 284 3.40 -8.24 -0.13
CA THR A 284 3.01 -7.01 0.56
C THR A 284 1.80 -6.34 -0.10
N SER A 285 1.36 -5.19 0.41
CA SER A 285 0.39 -4.27 -0.21
C SER A 285 0.97 -2.87 -0.31
N ASP A 286 0.45 -2.06 -1.23
CA ASP A 286 0.88 -0.65 -1.34
C ASP A 286 0.36 0.23 -0.20
N HIS A 287 -0.80 -0.07 0.36
CA HIS A 287 -1.41 0.51 1.57
C HIS A 287 -2.53 -0.41 2.07
N GLY A 288 -3.16 -0.05 3.19
CA GLY A 288 -4.31 -0.78 3.72
C GLY A 288 -5.67 -0.15 3.39
N ASP A 289 -6.73 -0.60 4.07
CA ASP A 289 -8.11 -0.11 4.00
C ASP A 289 -8.71 -0.01 5.40
N ASN A 290 -9.50 1.02 5.66
CA ASN A 290 -10.17 1.25 6.93
C ASN A 290 -11.31 0.27 7.23
N VAL A 291 -11.92 -0.33 6.22
CA VAL A 291 -12.98 -1.36 6.32
C VAL A 291 -14.10 -0.95 7.29
N GLY A 292 -14.55 0.29 7.21
CA GLY A 292 -15.61 0.85 8.05
C GLY A 292 -15.20 1.25 9.47
N LYS A 293 -13.95 1.01 9.90
CA LYS A 293 -13.45 1.47 11.20
C LYS A 293 -13.41 3.00 11.23
N ARG A 294 -13.77 3.59 12.35
CA ARG A 294 -13.96 5.06 12.49
C ARG A 294 -15.00 5.65 11.53
N GLY A 295 -15.87 4.81 10.91
CA GLY A 295 -16.77 5.22 9.83
C GLY A 295 -16.02 5.63 8.57
N MET A 296 -14.79 5.14 8.36
CA MET A 296 -13.96 5.41 7.20
C MET A 296 -13.83 4.16 6.33
N TRP A 297 -13.70 4.37 5.01
CA TRP A 297 -13.51 3.34 4.01
C TRP A 297 -12.35 3.71 3.09
N GLY A 298 -11.69 2.71 2.55
CA GLY A 298 -10.48 2.94 1.78
C GLY A 298 -9.31 3.39 2.66
N LYS A 299 -8.45 4.17 2.11
CA LYS A 299 -7.16 4.62 2.63
C LYS A 299 -7.19 6.10 3.04
N SER A 300 -6.08 6.78 2.88
CA SER A 300 -5.96 8.24 2.98
C SER A 300 -5.77 8.79 4.40
N ASN A 301 -5.38 7.96 5.35
CA ASN A 301 -4.97 8.37 6.68
C ASN A 301 -3.76 7.55 7.16
N LEU A 302 -3.20 7.91 8.30
CA LEU A 302 -1.97 7.30 8.84
C LEU A 302 -2.23 6.37 10.05
N TYR A 303 -3.49 5.98 10.30
CA TYR A 303 -3.79 4.91 11.25
C TYR A 303 -3.35 3.55 10.71
N GLU A 304 -3.26 2.56 11.61
CA GLU A 304 -2.82 1.20 11.25
C GLU A 304 -3.60 0.64 10.05
N GLU A 305 -4.89 0.93 9.95
CA GLU A 305 -5.74 0.42 8.88
C GLU A 305 -5.33 0.94 7.49
N GLY A 306 -4.86 2.19 7.39
CA GLY A 306 -4.46 2.81 6.12
C GLY A 306 -2.97 2.69 5.83
N ALA A 307 -2.12 2.83 6.87
CA ALA A 307 -0.67 2.94 6.71
C ALA A 307 0.08 1.62 6.91
N ALA A 308 -0.41 0.70 7.77
CA ALA A 308 0.24 -0.58 7.95
C ALA A 308 -0.13 -1.56 6.82
N VAL A 309 0.86 -2.28 6.34
CA VAL A 309 0.73 -3.26 5.25
C VAL A 309 1.18 -4.64 5.71
N PRO A 310 0.63 -5.73 5.16
CA PRO A 310 1.20 -7.04 5.36
C PRO A 310 2.60 -7.10 4.71
N LEU A 311 3.53 -7.79 5.34
CA LEU A 311 4.82 -8.09 4.75
C LEU A 311 5.26 -9.49 5.17
N ILE A 312 5.44 -10.35 4.17
CA ILE A 312 5.90 -11.72 4.32
C ILE A 312 7.01 -11.94 3.31
N ILE A 313 8.14 -12.48 3.77
CA ILE A 313 9.24 -12.89 2.90
C ILE A 313 9.55 -14.36 3.14
N ALA A 314 9.87 -15.10 2.06
CA ALA A 314 10.21 -16.53 2.15
C ALA A 314 11.24 -16.92 1.09
N GLY A 315 11.91 -18.03 1.28
CA GLY A 315 12.92 -18.59 0.38
C GLY A 315 14.23 -18.92 1.08
N ASP A 316 15.23 -19.36 0.32
CA ASP A 316 16.51 -19.74 0.89
C ASP A 316 17.22 -18.57 1.61
N GLY A 317 17.73 -18.84 2.79
CA GLY A 317 18.36 -17.84 3.66
C GLY A 317 17.38 -16.96 4.46
N VAL A 318 16.06 -17.19 4.36
CA VAL A 318 15.03 -16.52 5.16
C VAL A 318 14.63 -17.43 6.33
N PRO A 319 14.65 -16.95 7.60
CA PRO A 319 14.20 -17.73 8.74
C PRO A 319 12.73 -18.16 8.61
N ALA A 320 12.47 -19.46 8.68
CA ALA A 320 11.12 -20.01 8.60
C ALA A 320 10.37 -19.86 9.93
N GLY A 321 9.08 -19.46 9.85
CA GLY A 321 8.19 -19.27 11.00
C GLY A 321 8.61 -18.12 11.92
N LYS A 322 9.52 -17.23 11.50
CA LYS A 322 9.92 -16.06 12.28
C LYS A 322 8.84 -14.98 12.24
N VAL A 323 8.63 -14.36 13.39
CA VAL A 323 7.86 -13.11 13.54
C VAL A 323 8.85 -12.01 13.87
N CYS A 324 9.07 -11.08 12.95
CA CYS A 324 9.95 -9.94 13.12
C CYS A 324 9.15 -8.73 13.62
N GLN A 325 9.59 -8.11 14.71
CA GLN A 325 8.93 -6.95 15.32
C GLN A 325 9.57 -5.62 14.94
N THR A 326 10.76 -5.64 14.35
CA THR A 326 11.43 -4.43 13.84
C THR A 326 10.51 -3.66 12.91
N PRO A 327 10.25 -2.36 13.15
CA PRO A 327 9.49 -1.53 12.21
C PRO A 327 10.20 -1.43 10.87
N VAL A 328 9.46 -1.63 9.76
CA VAL A 328 9.99 -1.59 8.40
C VAL A 328 9.09 -0.76 7.47
N SER A 329 9.65 -0.31 6.36
CA SER A 329 8.97 0.53 5.38
C SER A 329 8.97 -0.12 4.00
N LEU A 330 8.02 0.22 3.15
CA LEU A 330 8.07 -0.16 1.73
C LEU A 330 9.26 0.44 0.98
N LEU A 331 9.91 1.47 1.51
CA LEU A 331 11.18 1.99 0.96
C LEU A 331 12.32 0.95 1.03
N ASP A 332 12.26 0.05 2.00
CA ASP A 332 13.20 -1.05 2.19
C ASP A 332 13.20 -2.03 0.99
N SER A 333 12.14 -2.02 0.18
CA SER A 333 12.04 -2.83 -1.05
C SER A 333 13.20 -2.60 -1.99
N TYR A 334 13.70 -1.35 -2.10
CA TYR A 334 14.81 -1.02 -2.98
C TYR A 334 16.06 -1.85 -2.61
N GLN A 335 16.51 -1.73 -1.37
CA GLN A 335 17.69 -2.47 -0.88
C GLN A 335 17.44 -3.99 -0.86
N THR A 336 16.21 -4.41 -0.52
CA THR A 336 15.81 -5.82 -0.51
C THR A 336 15.92 -6.47 -1.89
N ILE A 337 15.48 -5.78 -2.93
CA ILE A 337 15.53 -6.29 -4.31
C ILE A 337 16.98 -6.38 -4.79
N LEU A 338 17.80 -5.36 -4.56
CA LEU A 338 19.22 -5.36 -4.90
C LEU A 338 19.97 -6.50 -4.20
N ASP A 339 19.79 -6.64 -2.88
CA ASP A 339 20.40 -7.71 -2.09
C ASP A 339 19.97 -9.11 -2.57
N CYS A 340 18.69 -9.29 -2.89
CA CYS A 340 18.19 -10.57 -3.39
C CYS A 340 18.92 -11.03 -4.65
N VAL A 341 19.11 -10.12 -5.60
CA VAL A 341 19.72 -10.45 -6.90
C VAL A 341 21.25 -10.29 -6.90
N GLY A 342 21.84 -9.89 -5.77
CA GLY A 342 23.29 -9.78 -5.58
C GLY A 342 23.93 -8.55 -6.25
N VAL A 343 23.20 -7.46 -6.34
CA VAL A 343 23.69 -6.16 -6.82
C VAL A 343 24.06 -5.28 -5.63
N GLU A 344 25.33 -4.89 -5.54
CA GLU A 344 25.78 -4.00 -4.48
C GLU A 344 25.28 -2.57 -4.71
N PRO A 345 24.75 -1.90 -3.67
CA PRO A 345 24.33 -0.50 -3.77
C PRO A 345 25.53 0.42 -4.09
N ASN A 346 25.35 1.32 -5.05
CA ASN A 346 26.32 2.39 -5.33
C ASN A 346 26.31 3.48 -4.24
N GLU A 347 27.20 4.49 -4.35
CA GLU A 347 27.35 5.55 -3.34
C GLU A 347 26.03 6.33 -3.09
N GLU A 348 25.26 6.61 -4.15
CA GLU A 348 23.97 7.29 -4.01
C GLU A 348 22.91 6.38 -3.36
N GLU A 349 22.83 5.12 -3.78
CA GLU A 349 21.90 4.12 -3.27
C GLU A 349 22.15 3.79 -1.79
N GLN A 350 23.38 3.92 -1.30
CA GLN A 350 23.73 3.77 0.12
C GLN A 350 23.18 4.91 0.99
N THR A 351 22.78 6.03 0.40
CA THR A 351 22.16 7.16 1.14
C THR A 351 20.63 7.02 1.26
N LEU A 352 20.03 6.05 0.57
CA LEU A 352 18.59 5.81 0.69
C LEU A 352 18.21 5.32 2.10
N PRO A 353 17.04 5.70 2.61
CA PRO A 353 16.64 5.40 4.00
C PRO A 353 16.32 3.91 4.25
N GLY A 354 16.19 3.10 3.20
CA GLY A 354 15.82 1.68 3.28
C GLY A 354 16.96 0.76 3.70
N ALA A 355 16.60 -0.43 4.20
CA ALA A 355 17.51 -1.54 4.48
C ALA A 355 16.91 -2.86 3.98
N SER A 356 17.75 -3.87 3.68
CA SER A 356 17.25 -5.17 3.21
C SER A 356 16.39 -5.87 4.24
N TRP A 357 15.18 -6.25 3.89
CA TRP A 357 14.31 -7.08 4.74
C TRP A 357 14.92 -8.44 5.04
N PHE A 358 15.78 -8.96 4.16
CA PHE A 358 16.48 -10.23 4.40
C PHE A 358 17.50 -10.09 5.52
N ASP A 359 18.22 -8.97 5.58
CA ASP A 359 19.16 -8.69 6.67
C ASP A 359 18.40 -8.46 7.99
N ILE A 360 17.34 -7.66 7.97
CA ILE A 360 16.50 -7.42 9.14
C ILE A 360 15.89 -8.73 9.67
N ALA A 361 15.41 -9.60 8.78
CA ALA A 361 14.86 -10.90 9.17
C ALA A 361 15.89 -11.83 9.81
N ASN A 362 17.16 -11.71 9.46
CA ASN A 362 18.26 -12.52 10.01
C ASN A 362 18.90 -11.91 11.27
N ALA A 363 18.59 -10.66 11.60
CA ALA A 363 19.05 -9.98 12.81
C ALA A 363 18.09 -10.20 14.00
N ASP A 364 18.50 -9.77 15.19
CA ASP A 364 17.61 -9.58 16.33
C ASP A 364 16.66 -8.41 16.06
N ASP A 365 15.51 -8.40 16.73
CA ASP A 365 14.54 -7.30 16.60
C ASP A 365 15.15 -5.98 17.10
N ASP A 366 14.94 -4.91 16.33
CA ASP A 366 15.38 -3.54 16.62
C ASP A 366 14.17 -2.63 16.78
N ASP A 367 13.84 -2.28 18.02
CA ASP A 367 12.75 -1.36 18.37
C ASP A 367 13.17 0.13 18.33
N GLU A 368 14.46 0.42 18.12
CA GLU A 368 14.97 1.76 17.92
C GLU A 368 14.84 2.27 16.47
N ARG A 369 14.57 1.38 15.52
CA ARG A 369 14.41 1.76 14.12
C ARG A 369 13.20 2.67 13.93
N VAL A 370 13.43 3.84 13.29
CA VAL A 370 12.39 4.82 12.96
C VAL A 370 11.83 4.54 11.57
N VAL A 371 10.50 4.50 11.45
CA VAL A 371 9.78 4.47 10.18
C VAL A 371 8.93 5.73 10.04
N PHE A 372 8.95 6.30 8.85
CA PHE A 372 8.24 7.53 8.50
C PHE A 372 7.24 7.29 7.37
N ALA A 373 6.09 7.92 7.48
CA ALA A 373 5.10 8.04 6.40
C ALA A 373 4.51 9.44 6.35
N GLU A 374 4.00 9.83 5.18
CA GLU A 374 3.45 11.16 4.93
C GLU A 374 2.23 11.07 4.00
N TYR A 375 1.30 12.01 4.15
CA TYR A 375 0.10 12.06 3.32
C TYR A 375 -0.24 13.47 2.89
N HIS A 376 -0.25 13.72 1.58
CA HIS A 376 -0.49 15.02 0.95
C HIS A 376 -1.51 14.95 -0.19
N ALA A 377 -2.37 13.94 -0.20
CA ALA A 377 -3.18 13.58 -1.34
C ALA A 377 -4.67 13.89 -1.14
N ALA A 378 -5.49 13.31 -2.00
CA ALA A 378 -6.93 13.51 -2.06
C ALA A 378 -7.61 13.51 -0.69
N SER A 379 -8.52 14.46 -0.50
CA SER A 379 -9.36 14.62 0.70
C SER A 379 -8.64 15.13 1.95
N SER A 380 -7.31 15.23 1.97
CA SER A 380 -6.60 15.76 3.14
C SER A 380 -6.75 17.29 3.23
N PRO A 381 -7.14 17.84 4.38
CA PRO A 381 -7.18 19.31 4.55
C PRO A 381 -5.79 19.93 4.62
N SER A 382 -4.79 19.15 5.07
CA SER A 382 -3.40 19.55 5.18
C SER A 382 -2.48 18.32 5.18
N GLY A 383 -1.17 18.51 5.13
CA GLY A 383 -0.21 17.43 5.27
C GLY A 383 -0.34 16.73 6.62
N ALA A 384 -0.17 15.40 6.60
CA ALA A 384 -0.08 14.55 7.78
C ALA A 384 1.19 13.72 7.70
N PHE A 385 1.85 13.51 8.85
CA PHE A 385 3.13 12.83 8.97
C PHE A 385 3.11 11.83 10.12
N MET A 386 3.69 10.67 9.95
CA MET A 386 3.73 9.61 10.96
C MET A 386 5.18 9.23 11.28
N ILE A 387 5.46 9.09 12.56
CA ILE A 387 6.67 8.44 13.07
C ILE A 387 6.25 7.18 13.84
N ARG A 388 6.85 6.05 13.49
CA ARG A 388 6.71 4.77 14.17
C ARG A 388 8.07 4.33 14.71
N LYS A 389 8.17 4.12 16.02
CA LYS A 389 9.39 3.63 16.68
C LYS A 389 9.00 2.82 17.92
N GLY A 390 9.64 1.67 18.14
CA GLY A 390 9.36 0.80 19.26
C GLY A 390 7.87 0.53 19.44
N ARG A 391 7.29 0.90 20.58
CA ARG A 391 5.87 0.70 20.88
C ARG A 391 4.96 1.87 20.50
N TYR A 392 5.53 3.06 20.24
CA TYR A 392 4.73 4.27 20.02
C TYR A 392 4.60 4.60 18.55
N LYS A 393 3.47 5.23 18.22
CA LYS A 393 3.17 5.83 16.93
C LYS A 393 2.68 7.25 17.15
N PHE A 394 3.36 8.19 16.50
CA PHE A 394 3.07 9.62 16.54
C PHE A 394 2.57 10.06 15.19
N ILE A 395 1.49 10.88 15.16
CA ILE A 395 0.96 11.48 13.94
C ILE A 395 0.89 13.00 14.12
N TYR A 396 1.58 13.70 13.26
CA TYR A 396 1.65 15.16 13.20
C TYR A 396 0.78 15.66 12.04
N TYR A 397 -0.06 16.65 12.31
CA TYR A 397 -0.93 17.27 11.32
C TYR A 397 -0.68 18.76 11.22
N ILE A 398 -0.50 19.30 10.00
CA ILE A 398 -0.37 20.74 9.82
C ILE A 398 -1.68 21.44 10.19
N GLY A 399 -1.62 22.28 11.21
CA GLY A 399 -2.75 23.09 11.67
C GLY A 399 -3.78 22.38 12.56
N TYR A 400 -3.47 21.16 13.02
CA TYR A 400 -4.30 20.39 13.97
C TYR A 400 -3.42 19.83 15.10
N GLU A 401 -4.06 19.37 16.18
CA GLU A 401 -3.37 18.71 17.28
C GLU A 401 -2.72 17.40 16.81
N SER A 402 -1.58 17.06 17.39
CA SER A 402 -0.92 15.76 17.12
C SER A 402 -1.57 14.63 17.89
N GLU A 403 -1.36 13.40 17.41
CA GLU A 403 -1.80 12.19 18.09
C GLU A 403 -0.59 11.33 18.48
N LEU A 404 -0.72 10.63 19.61
CA LEU A 404 0.24 9.64 20.08
C LEU A 404 -0.50 8.38 20.54
N TYR A 405 -0.05 7.22 20.07
CA TYR A 405 -0.62 5.93 20.42
C TYR A 405 0.46 4.97 20.93
N ASP A 406 0.12 4.19 21.94
CA ASP A 406 0.90 3.06 22.43
C ASP A 406 0.36 1.77 21.82
N LEU A 407 0.91 1.32 20.71
CA LEU A 407 0.37 0.19 19.95
C LEU A 407 0.52 -1.18 20.66
N VAL A 408 1.28 -1.26 21.76
CA VAL A 408 1.33 -2.46 22.61
C VAL A 408 0.13 -2.50 23.56
N ALA A 409 -0.23 -1.36 24.15
CA ALA A 409 -1.36 -1.27 25.07
C ALA A 409 -2.70 -1.06 24.33
N ASP A 410 -2.68 -0.38 23.20
CA ASP A 410 -3.83 -0.01 22.39
C ASP A 410 -3.56 -0.23 20.90
N PRO A 411 -3.54 -1.48 20.42
CA PRO A 411 -3.27 -1.81 19.02
C PRO A 411 -4.35 -1.32 18.03
N GLU A 412 -5.47 -0.82 18.58
CA GLU A 412 -6.60 -0.30 17.80
C GLU A 412 -6.59 1.22 17.66
N GLU A 413 -5.62 1.91 18.28
CA GLU A 413 -5.50 3.37 18.26
C GLU A 413 -6.82 4.06 18.69
N SER A 414 -7.39 3.54 19.78
CA SER A 414 -8.67 4.01 20.30
C SER A 414 -8.52 5.22 21.23
N THR A 415 -7.34 5.39 21.82
CA THR A 415 -7.09 6.39 22.87
C THR A 415 -5.83 7.20 22.53
N ASN A 416 -6.04 8.44 22.06
CA ASN A 416 -4.95 9.39 21.88
C ASN A 416 -4.40 9.82 23.26
N ILE A 417 -3.12 9.51 23.52
CA ILE A 417 -2.43 9.84 24.78
C ILE A 417 -1.54 11.08 24.67
N ALA A 418 -1.60 11.82 23.58
CA ALA A 418 -0.74 13.01 23.35
C ALA A 418 -0.96 14.13 24.37
N ALA A 419 -2.20 14.30 24.87
CA ALA A 419 -2.55 15.36 25.81
C ALA A 419 -2.10 15.07 27.26
N ASP A 420 -1.67 13.86 27.60
CA ASP A 420 -1.18 13.52 28.92
C ASP A 420 0.22 14.16 29.14
N PRO A 421 0.38 15.02 30.16
CA PRO A 421 1.67 15.64 30.47
C PRO A 421 2.80 14.63 30.72
N ALA A 422 2.50 13.40 31.11
CA ALA A 422 3.47 12.34 31.29
C ALA A 422 4.16 11.95 29.97
N ASN A 423 3.49 12.17 28.84
CA ASN A 423 3.98 11.84 27.50
C ASN A 423 4.69 13.02 26.80
N ALA A 424 4.82 14.18 27.44
CA ALA A 424 5.43 15.38 26.82
C ALA A 424 6.87 15.12 26.29
N GLY A 425 7.64 14.28 27.00
CA GLY A 425 8.99 13.89 26.57
C GLY A 425 8.98 13.06 25.30
N ILE A 426 8.05 12.09 25.20
CA ILE A 426 7.86 11.22 24.02
C ILE A 426 7.40 12.06 22.83
N MET A 427 6.44 12.95 23.05
CA MET A 427 5.95 13.86 22.00
C MET A 427 7.08 14.70 21.40
N ALA A 428 7.93 15.31 22.25
CA ALA A 428 9.06 16.11 21.79
C ALA A 428 10.12 15.28 21.05
N GLU A 429 10.40 14.06 21.51
CA GLU A 429 11.34 13.15 20.87
C GLU A 429 10.84 12.73 19.47
N TYR A 430 9.57 12.38 19.34
CA TYR A 430 9.01 11.92 18.07
C TYR A 430 8.82 13.07 17.07
N GLU A 431 8.50 14.27 17.54
CA GLU A 431 8.53 15.46 16.70
C GLU A 431 9.95 15.78 16.21
N GLN A 432 10.98 15.54 17.03
CA GLN A 432 12.36 15.71 16.60
C GLN A 432 12.74 14.71 15.50
N TYR A 433 12.37 13.42 15.63
CA TYR A 433 12.57 12.44 14.54
C TYR A 433 11.92 12.87 13.23
N LEU A 434 10.69 13.42 13.31
CA LEU A 434 10.02 13.97 12.12
C LEU A 434 10.83 15.12 11.51
N ARG A 435 11.29 16.07 12.34
CA ARG A 435 12.02 17.24 11.88
C ARG A 435 13.45 16.94 11.40
N ASP A 436 14.02 15.83 11.83
CA ASP A 436 15.29 15.33 11.31
C ASP A 436 15.13 14.74 9.88
N ILE A 437 13.92 14.29 9.52
CA ILE A 437 13.61 13.76 8.18
C ILE A 437 13.18 14.88 7.23
N CYS A 438 12.28 15.76 7.64
CA CYS A 438 11.79 16.88 6.82
C CYS A 438 11.33 18.07 7.66
N ASP A 439 11.16 19.24 7.02
CA ASP A 439 10.39 20.37 7.56
C ASP A 439 8.92 20.19 7.18
N PRO A 440 8.02 19.78 8.11
CA PRO A 440 6.65 19.43 7.77
C PRO A 440 5.86 20.60 7.18
N GLU A 441 6.10 21.80 7.67
CA GLU A 441 5.42 23.03 7.22
C GLU A 441 5.87 23.43 5.81
N ALA A 442 7.17 23.30 5.51
CA ALA A 442 7.69 23.53 4.17
C ALA A 442 7.20 22.45 3.19
N THR A 443 7.18 21.19 3.62
CA THR A 443 6.72 20.06 2.81
C THR A 443 5.24 20.21 2.41
N ASP A 444 4.35 20.59 3.34
CA ASP A 444 2.92 20.81 3.01
C ASP A 444 2.74 22.01 2.06
N ARG A 445 3.54 23.09 2.22
CA ARG A 445 3.52 24.23 1.28
C ARG A 445 3.94 23.79 -0.12
N ASP A 446 5.07 23.09 -0.25
CA ASP A 446 5.59 22.59 -1.53
C ASP A 446 4.56 21.70 -2.24
N ALA A 447 3.91 20.80 -1.50
CA ALA A 447 2.86 19.93 -2.05
C ALA A 447 1.68 20.77 -2.58
N LYS A 448 1.18 21.71 -1.79
CA LYS A 448 0.08 22.60 -2.19
C LYS A 448 0.44 23.48 -3.39
N ASP A 449 1.65 24.04 -3.42
CA ASP A 449 2.11 24.89 -4.52
C ASP A 449 2.16 24.10 -5.84
N MET A 450 2.70 22.88 -5.83
CA MET A 450 2.72 22.02 -7.02
C MET A 450 1.33 21.58 -7.44
N GLN A 451 0.47 21.22 -6.49
CA GLN A 451 -0.92 20.86 -6.74
C GLN A 451 -1.72 22.03 -7.32
N ASN A 452 -1.57 23.23 -6.78
CA ASN A 452 -2.20 24.44 -7.31
C ASN A 452 -1.71 24.77 -8.72
N ALA A 453 -0.42 24.60 -9.00
CA ALA A 453 0.14 24.77 -10.35
C ALA A 453 -0.46 23.74 -11.34
N LEU A 454 -0.61 22.48 -10.92
CA LEU A 454 -1.26 21.45 -11.72
C LEU A 454 -2.74 21.81 -12.00
N ILE A 455 -3.49 22.23 -10.99
CA ILE A 455 -4.88 22.67 -11.12
C ILE A 455 -4.98 23.83 -12.11
N ALA A 456 -4.09 24.84 -12.01
CA ALA A 456 -4.06 25.97 -12.93
C ALA A 456 -3.80 25.52 -14.38
N LYS A 457 -2.86 24.59 -14.59
CA LYS A 457 -2.56 23.99 -15.90
C LYS A 457 -3.77 23.32 -16.52
N HIS A 458 -4.65 22.74 -15.71
CA HIS A 458 -5.87 22.05 -16.15
C HIS A 458 -7.13 22.95 -16.15
N GLY A 459 -6.96 24.27 -16.17
CA GLY A 459 -8.03 25.25 -16.38
C GLY A 459 -8.73 25.71 -15.10
N GLY A 460 -8.04 25.57 -13.95
CA GLY A 460 -8.51 26.03 -12.65
C GLY A 460 -9.43 25.03 -11.94
N ARG A 461 -9.81 25.35 -10.70
CA ARG A 461 -10.55 24.45 -9.80
C ARG A 461 -11.88 23.95 -10.36
N GLU A 462 -12.64 24.83 -11.02
CA GLU A 462 -13.95 24.50 -11.59
C GLU A 462 -13.88 23.40 -12.67
N LYS A 463 -12.78 23.34 -13.43
CA LYS A 463 -12.57 22.27 -14.42
C LYS A 463 -11.88 21.08 -13.80
N ALA A 464 -10.84 21.31 -13.01
CA ALA A 464 -10.02 20.28 -12.41
C ALA A 464 -10.81 19.30 -11.53
N ILE A 465 -11.88 19.76 -10.86
CA ILE A 465 -12.74 18.92 -10.00
C ILE A 465 -13.44 17.78 -10.77
N HIS A 466 -13.49 17.87 -12.09
CA HIS A 466 -14.13 16.89 -12.99
C HIS A 466 -13.11 16.03 -13.75
N ILE A 467 -11.79 16.23 -13.57
CA ILE A 467 -10.74 15.52 -14.30
C ILE A 467 -10.20 14.34 -13.49
N GLY A 468 -10.18 13.18 -14.12
CA GLY A 468 -9.72 11.91 -13.57
C GLY A 468 -10.85 10.96 -13.22
N PRO A 469 -10.52 9.69 -12.94
CA PRO A 469 -11.50 8.65 -12.62
C PRO A 469 -12.39 9.07 -11.44
N LYS A 470 -13.68 8.76 -11.56
CA LYS A 470 -14.68 9.11 -10.53
C LYS A 470 -14.59 8.22 -9.30
N ALA A 471 -14.09 6.99 -9.48
CA ALA A 471 -13.88 5.99 -8.43
C ALA A 471 -12.59 5.22 -8.69
N ALA A 472 -12.65 4.06 -9.32
CA ALA A 472 -11.52 3.17 -9.56
C ALA A 472 -10.88 3.43 -10.94
N THR A 473 -9.59 3.08 -11.09
CA THR A 473 -8.91 3.13 -12.39
C THR A 473 -9.42 1.98 -13.26
N PRO A 474 -9.82 2.22 -14.52
CA PRO A 474 -10.28 1.17 -15.42
C PRO A 474 -9.18 0.12 -15.68
N VAL A 475 -9.59 -1.14 -15.87
CA VAL A 475 -8.65 -2.19 -16.31
C VAL A 475 -8.20 -1.95 -17.77
N PRO A 476 -7.01 -2.41 -18.17
CA PRO A 476 -6.51 -2.22 -19.52
C PRO A 476 -7.53 -2.67 -20.60
N GLY A 477 -7.73 -1.84 -21.61
CA GLY A 477 -8.65 -2.11 -22.73
C GLY A 477 -10.11 -1.78 -22.50
N GLN A 478 -10.48 -1.24 -21.34
CA GLN A 478 -11.84 -0.77 -21.06
C GLN A 478 -11.92 0.77 -21.12
N ALA A 479 -13.00 1.27 -21.69
CA ALA A 479 -13.34 2.68 -21.58
C ALA A 479 -13.97 3.00 -20.20
N GLU A 480 -13.87 4.24 -19.73
CA GLU A 480 -14.67 4.69 -18.58
C GLU A 480 -16.16 4.52 -18.88
N GLU A 481 -16.88 3.85 -17.99
CA GLU A 481 -18.35 3.91 -17.95
C GLU A 481 -18.85 5.17 -17.21
#